data_291a0e9de8b4b0d0cc6c4c08ee6dcc0b
#
_entry.id   291a0e9de8b4b0d0cc6c4c08ee6dcc0b
#
_cell.length_a   1.000
_cell.length_b   1.000
_cell.length_c   1.000
_cell.angle_alpha   90.00
_cell.angle_beta   90.00
_cell.angle_gamma   90.00
#
_symmetry.space_group_name_H-M   'P 1'
#
loop_
_entity.id
_entity.type
_entity.pdbx_description
1 polymer ?
#
loop_
_entity_poly.entity_id
_entity_poly.type
_entity_poly.pdbx_seq_one_letter_code
_entity_poly.pdbx_strand_id
1 'polypeptide(L)'
;MPDFADTRVSLAGTGVVRGLAQTGVTSNACLVTVGGITVTARVATGLTVTAGSILLMARLGSLYYVITVVPAAPTSTPAPPPPADSTPPDTGDPPPPPKPVTRTGTLTCVPTATACYRDGSWRSDGDPTNSFDLFQGRYGGSSYGRNTGAAFYGSKPHTLNGATCTKATVKIKRLSAGDFSARSATLRLVSQTSRPGGAPTLNETTSGPSLTIGSSSTFTLPTSWGQALIDGTRGGIAISIGSDDPYIQLAGRGSWSAAMTLAISWRRTS
;
A
#
# COMPACT_ATOMS: atom_id res chain seq x y z
N MET A 1 3.33 39.77 23.60
CA MET A 1 3.53 38.39 23.12
C MET A 1 2.27 38.03 22.36
N PRO A 2 2.30 37.83 21.04
CA PRO A 2 1.11 37.36 20.33
C PRO A 2 0.98 35.84 20.53
N ASP A 3 -0.20 35.47 20.94
CA ASP A 3 -0.71 34.16 21.23
C ASP A 3 -0.79 33.33 19.92
N PHE A 4 -0.05 32.22 19.83
CA PHE A 4 -0.16 31.29 18.72
C PHE A 4 -1.31 30.31 19.00
N ALA A 5 -2.54 30.81 18.93
CA ALA A 5 -3.73 29.97 18.97
C ALA A 5 -3.81 29.13 17.71
N ASP A 6 -3.62 27.88 17.94
CA ASP A 6 -4.06 26.62 17.28
C ASP A 6 -4.92 26.81 16.01
N THR A 7 -4.29 27.07 14.87
CA THR A 7 -4.96 27.00 13.58
C THR A 7 -4.86 25.56 13.07
N ARG A 8 -5.84 24.73 13.40
CA ARG A 8 -6.05 23.42 12.74
C ARG A 8 -6.38 23.68 11.27
N VAL A 9 -5.35 23.73 10.43
CA VAL A 9 -5.52 23.73 8.98
C VAL A 9 -6.01 22.35 8.57
N SER A 10 -7.25 22.27 8.13
CA SER A 10 -7.81 21.08 7.47
C SER A 10 -6.97 20.77 6.24
N LEU A 11 -6.26 19.64 6.25
CA LEU A 11 -5.33 19.20 5.22
C LEU A 11 -6.01 18.57 3.98
N ALA A 12 -7.27 18.89 3.71
CA ALA A 12 -7.93 18.53 2.47
C ALA A 12 -7.29 19.30 1.29
N GLY A 13 -6.40 18.61 0.56
CA GLY A 13 -5.71 19.17 -0.62
C GLY A 13 -4.21 19.41 -0.45
N THR A 14 -3.57 18.98 0.62
CA THR A 14 -2.12 19.03 0.77
C THR A 14 -1.48 17.79 0.17
N GLY A 15 -0.65 17.97 -0.85
CA GLY A 15 0.17 16.93 -1.45
C GLY A 15 1.62 17.36 -1.52
N VAL A 16 2.54 16.40 -1.37
CA VAL A 16 3.95 16.63 -1.70
C VAL A 16 4.12 16.34 -3.18
N VAL A 17 4.64 17.30 -3.93
CA VAL A 17 4.86 17.21 -5.38
C VAL A 17 6.31 17.47 -5.72
N ARG A 18 6.78 16.84 -6.81
CA ARG A 18 8.11 17.04 -7.36
C ARG A 18 8.02 17.99 -8.54
N GLY A 19 8.95 18.96 -8.64
CA GLY A 19 9.01 19.89 -9.74
C GLY A 19 10.45 20.16 -10.19
N LEU A 20 10.61 20.68 -11.40
CA LEU A 20 11.88 21.11 -11.97
C LEU A 20 11.93 22.64 -11.97
N ALA A 21 12.91 23.24 -11.29
CA ALA A 21 13.10 24.68 -11.28
C ALA A 21 13.47 25.18 -12.66
N GLN A 22 12.73 26.15 -13.17
CA GLN A 22 13.00 26.83 -14.45
C GLN A 22 13.86 28.08 -14.25
N THR A 23 13.77 28.66 -13.07
CA THR A 23 14.55 29.87 -12.71
C THR A 23 15.20 29.69 -11.34
N GLY A 24 16.22 30.52 -11.05
CA GLY A 24 16.70 30.73 -9.69
C GLY A 24 15.68 31.50 -8.85
N VAL A 25 15.99 31.67 -7.56
CA VAL A 25 15.12 32.43 -6.63
C VAL A 25 15.21 33.93 -6.93
N THR A 26 14.05 34.56 -7.13
CA THR A 26 13.89 35.99 -7.21
C THR A 26 12.73 36.41 -6.29
N SER A 27 12.97 37.31 -5.34
CA SER A 27 11.95 37.77 -4.39
C SER A 27 11.23 36.63 -3.64
N ASN A 28 11.99 35.65 -3.13
CA ASN A 28 11.49 34.47 -2.43
C ASN A 28 10.53 33.59 -3.24
N ALA A 29 10.67 33.59 -4.56
CA ALA A 29 9.90 32.73 -5.46
C ALA A 29 10.76 32.22 -6.61
N CYS A 30 10.38 31.12 -7.22
CA CYS A 30 10.96 30.60 -8.45
C CYS A 30 9.85 30.00 -9.34
N LEU A 31 10.10 29.95 -10.65
CA LEU A 31 9.23 29.23 -11.59
C LEU A 31 9.62 27.75 -11.61
N VAL A 32 8.61 26.88 -11.51
CA VAL A 32 8.81 25.44 -11.44
C VAL A 32 7.83 24.73 -12.36
N THR A 33 8.31 23.75 -13.12
CA THR A 33 7.45 22.87 -13.92
C THR A 33 7.02 21.67 -13.07
N VAL A 34 5.71 21.47 -12.93
CA VAL A 34 5.06 20.35 -12.22
C VAL A 34 4.08 19.69 -13.19
N GLY A 35 4.30 18.42 -13.53
CA GLY A 35 3.41 17.69 -14.45
C GLY A 35 3.22 18.37 -15.81
N GLY A 36 4.25 19.08 -16.33
CA GLY A 36 4.18 19.80 -17.60
C GLY A 36 3.61 21.22 -17.52
N ILE A 37 3.16 21.68 -16.35
CA ILE A 37 2.61 23.03 -16.13
C ILE A 37 3.63 23.86 -15.36
N THR A 38 3.86 25.10 -15.77
CA THR A 38 4.72 26.04 -15.05
C THR A 38 3.92 26.77 -13.99
N VAL A 39 4.38 26.71 -12.74
CA VAL A 39 3.78 27.34 -11.57
C VAL A 39 4.82 28.19 -10.83
N THR A 40 4.37 29.19 -10.07
CA THR A 40 5.24 29.93 -9.16
C THR A 40 5.26 29.25 -7.79
N ALA A 41 6.46 28.85 -7.32
CA ALA A 41 6.67 28.26 -6.01
C ALA A 41 7.32 29.28 -5.07
N ARG A 42 6.85 29.35 -3.84
CA ARG A 42 7.44 30.13 -2.75
C ARG A 42 8.63 29.41 -2.16
N VAL A 43 9.72 30.13 -1.95
CA VAL A 43 10.98 29.61 -1.42
C VAL A 43 11.25 30.25 -0.06
N ALA A 44 11.55 29.44 0.95
CA ALA A 44 11.90 29.94 2.28
C ALA A 44 13.23 30.74 2.23
N THR A 45 13.34 31.74 3.07
CA THR A 45 14.56 32.55 3.20
C THR A 45 15.74 31.65 3.58
N GLY A 46 16.85 31.76 2.86
CA GLY A 46 18.06 30.94 3.08
C GLY A 46 18.13 29.65 2.25
N LEU A 47 17.07 29.31 1.49
CA LEU A 47 17.12 28.17 0.59
C LEU A 47 17.59 28.64 -0.80
N THR A 48 18.68 28.06 -1.29
CA THR A 48 19.22 28.38 -2.63
C THR A 48 18.62 27.41 -3.65
N VAL A 49 17.98 27.96 -4.68
CA VAL A 49 17.45 27.20 -5.84
C VAL A 49 18.10 27.76 -7.10
N THR A 50 18.63 26.89 -7.93
CA THR A 50 19.16 27.23 -9.27
C THR A 50 18.26 26.63 -10.34
N ALA A 51 18.23 27.23 -11.53
CA ALA A 51 17.54 26.63 -12.67
C ALA A 51 18.08 25.19 -12.92
N GLY A 52 17.19 24.25 -13.24
CA GLY A 52 17.51 22.83 -13.39
C GLY A 52 17.51 22.02 -12.08
N SER A 53 17.37 22.66 -10.91
CA SER A 53 17.24 21.94 -9.63
C SER A 53 15.92 21.17 -9.55
N ILE A 54 15.99 19.96 -8.99
CA ILE A 54 14.79 19.17 -8.64
C ILE A 54 14.33 19.63 -7.27
N LEU A 55 13.05 20.01 -7.16
CA LEU A 55 12.45 20.53 -5.94
C LEU A 55 11.41 19.56 -5.41
N LEU A 56 11.41 19.37 -4.09
CA LEU A 56 10.29 18.78 -3.36
C LEU A 56 9.46 19.93 -2.77
N MET A 57 8.17 19.95 -3.06
CA MET A 57 7.29 21.07 -2.71
C MET A 57 6.02 20.57 -2.02
N ALA A 58 5.52 21.35 -1.04
CA ALA A 58 4.17 21.19 -0.51
C ALA A 58 3.19 22.00 -1.37
N ARG A 59 2.07 21.38 -1.73
CA ARG A 59 0.94 22.06 -2.34
C ARG A 59 -0.10 22.36 -1.27
N LEU A 60 -0.50 23.63 -1.15
CA LEU A 60 -1.55 24.13 -0.26
C LEU A 60 -2.58 24.87 -1.11
N GLY A 61 -3.63 24.18 -1.54
CA GLY A 61 -4.58 24.72 -2.50
C GLY A 61 -3.94 25.03 -3.85
N SER A 62 -3.92 26.30 -4.26
CA SER A 62 -3.26 26.80 -5.48
C SER A 62 -1.80 27.22 -5.26
N LEU A 63 -1.30 27.21 -4.04
CA LEU A 63 0.04 27.67 -3.69
C LEU A 63 1.02 26.50 -3.59
N TYR A 64 2.26 26.73 -3.99
CA TYR A 64 3.37 25.78 -3.89
C TYR A 64 4.49 26.38 -3.02
N TYR A 65 5.01 25.56 -2.09
CA TYR A 65 6.10 25.94 -1.19
C TYR A 65 7.24 24.95 -1.32
N VAL A 66 8.45 25.42 -1.58
CA VAL A 66 9.65 24.56 -1.67
C VAL A 66 10.02 24.10 -0.26
N ILE A 67 10.01 22.76 -0.04
CA ILE A 67 10.43 22.13 1.21
C ILE A 67 11.95 21.90 1.19
N THR A 68 12.47 21.37 0.08
CA THR A 68 13.89 21.08 -0.07
C THR A 68 14.29 21.04 -1.55
N VAL A 69 15.58 21.26 -1.79
CA VAL A 69 16.24 21.10 -3.10
C VAL A 69 16.92 19.73 -3.07
N VAL A 70 16.59 18.87 -4.04
CA VAL A 70 17.29 17.60 -4.24
C VAL A 70 18.56 17.90 -5.02
N PRO A 71 19.76 17.62 -4.47
CA PRO A 71 20.99 17.84 -5.22
C PRO A 71 20.95 17.10 -6.57
N ALA A 72 21.28 17.77 -7.66
CA ALA A 72 21.55 17.08 -8.91
C ALA A 72 22.72 16.13 -8.69
N ALA A 73 22.65 14.92 -9.25
CA ALA A 73 23.81 14.05 -9.26
C ALA A 73 25.00 14.83 -9.87
N PRO A 74 26.20 14.73 -9.29
CA PRO A 74 27.36 15.45 -9.83
C PRO A 74 27.50 15.11 -11.32
N THR A 75 27.38 16.12 -12.17
CA THR A 75 27.70 15.99 -13.59
C THR A 75 29.19 15.76 -13.66
N SER A 76 29.63 14.56 -14.04
CA SER A 76 31.03 14.32 -14.34
C SER A 76 31.43 15.30 -15.45
N THR A 77 32.28 16.27 -15.11
CA THR A 77 32.92 17.14 -16.12
C THR A 77 33.66 16.22 -17.08
N PRO A 78 33.42 16.32 -18.41
CA PRO A 78 34.22 15.57 -19.36
C PRO A 78 35.66 15.96 -19.17
N ALA A 79 36.55 14.99 -18.99
CA ALA A 79 37.98 15.24 -19.01
C ALA A 79 38.38 15.86 -20.30
N PRO A 80 39.35 16.84 -20.35
CA PRO A 80 39.85 17.38 -21.59
C PRO A 80 40.40 16.25 -22.45
N PRO A 81 40.19 16.31 -23.78
CA PRO A 81 40.64 15.26 -24.67
C PRO A 81 42.17 15.13 -24.59
N PRO A 82 42.71 13.90 -24.49
CA PRO A 82 44.13 13.67 -24.53
C PRO A 82 44.66 14.08 -25.94
N PRO A 83 45.94 14.49 -26.05
CA PRO A 83 46.54 14.82 -27.35
C PRO A 83 46.44 13.61 -28.29
N ALA A 84 46.12 13.87 -29.54
CA ALA A 84 45.94 12.85 -30.55
C ALA A 84 47.25 12.09 -30.77
N ASP A 85 47.32 10.90 -30.17
CA ASP A 85 48.33 9.90 -30.53
C ASP A 85 47.65 8.93 -31.50
N SER A 86 48.26 8.79 -32.68
CA SER A 86 47.74 8.02 -33.80
C SER A 86 48.01 6.52 -33.62
N THR A 87 47.40 5.91 -32.61
CA THR A 87 47.35 4.47 -32.48
C THR A 87 46.05 3.97 -33.14
N PRO A 88 46.05 2.89 -33.96
CA PRO A 88 44.83 2.34 -34.56
C PRO A 88 43.78 2.06 -33.51
N PRO A 89 42.49 2.24 -33.80
CA PRO A 89 41.44 1.99 -32.81
C PRO A 89 41.52 0.53 -32.39
N ASP A 90 41.89 0.31 -31.10
CA ASP A 90 41.65 -0.93 -30.42
C ASP A 90 40.13 -1.15 -30.47
N THR A 91 39.70 -2.23 -31.08
CA THR A 91 38.33 -2.69 -31.08
C THR A 91 38.04 -3.18 -29.66
N GLY A 92 37.97 -2.23 -28.70
CA GLY A 92 37.69 -2.48 -27.33
C GLY A 92 36.37 -3.25 -27.19
N ASP A 93 36.41 -4.35 -26.44
CA ASP A 93 35.21 -5.11 -26.06
C ASP A 93 34.11 -4.16 -25.59
N PRO A 94 32.86 -4.39 -25.99
CA PRO A 94 31.74 -3.56 -25.53
C PRO A 94 31.73 -3.52 -24.01
N PRO A 95 31.43 -2.37 -23.37
CA PRO A 95 31.45 -2.24 -21.93
C PRO A 95 30.60 -3.32 -21.29
N PRO A 96 31.06 -3.95 -20.21
CA PRO A 96 30.31 -5.02 -19.58
C PRO A 96 28.90 -4.53 -19.20
N PRO A 97 27.87 -5.36 -19.38
CA PRO A 97 26.51 -4.99 -19.07
C PRO A 97 26.39 -4.56 -17.60
N PRO A 98 25.55 -3.55 -17.28
CA PRO A 98 25.40 -3.06 -15.92
C PRO A 98 24.98 -4.20 -15.00
N LYS A 99 25.61 -4.27 -13.84
CA LYS A 99 25.26 -5.30 -12.84
C LYS A 99 23.82 -5.12 -12.36
N PRO A 100 23.03 -6.17 -12.29
CA PRO A 100 21.66 -6.11 -11.81
C PRO A 100 21.59 -5.59 -10.37
N VAL A 101 20.74 -4.60 -10.13
CA VAL A 101 20.49 -4.01 -8.80
C VAL A 101 19.27 -4.65 -8.17
N THR A 102 19.44 -5.30 -7.02
CA THR A 102 18.33 -5.87 -6.26
C THR A 102 17.85 -4.87 -5.21
N ARG A 103 16.56 -4.56 -5.22
CA ARG A 103 15.87 -3.76 -4.21
C ARG A 103 14.92 -4.65 -3.42
N THR A 104 14.81 -4.40 -2.11
CA THR A 104 13.91 -5.10 -1.20
C THR A 104 13.10 -4.09 -0.39
N GLY A 105 11.95 -4.52 0.13
CA GLY A 105 11.13 -3.68 0.98
C GLY A 105 9.92 -4.44 1.53
N THR A 106 9.09 -3.74 2.30
CA THR A 106 7.82 -4.25 2.81
C THR A 106 6.72 -3.24 2.52
N LEU A 107 5.65 -3.71 1.87
CA LEU A 107 4.43 -2.94 1.64
C LEU A 107 3.39 -3.34 2.68
N THR A 108 2.85 -2.36 3.40
CA THR A 108 1.72 -2.56 4.32
C THR A 108 0.42 -2.11 3.65
N CYS A 109 -0.56 -3.01 3.59
CA CYS A 109 -1.88 -2.77 3.01
C CYS A 109 -2.94 -2.91 4.11
N VAL A 110 -3.60 -1.81 4.46
CA VAL A 110 -4.83 -1.84 5.25
C VAL A 110 -5.98 -2.13 4.28
N PRO A 111 -6.95 -3.00 4.63
CA PRO A 111 -8.10 -3.25 3.76
C PRO A 111 -8.86 -1.96 3.44
N THR A 112 -9.30 -1.82 2.20
CA THR A 112 -10.22 -0.75 1.79
C THR A 112 -11.64 -1.01 2.29
N ALA A 113 -12.00 -2.30 2.43
CA ALA A 113 -13.26 -2.75 2.98
C ALA A 113 -13.10 -4.07 3.73
N THR A 114 -13.87 -4.23 4.84
CA THR A 114 -14.16 -5.51 5.48
C THR A 114 -15.67 -5.68 5.52
N ALA A 115 -16.16 -6.86 5.14
CA ALA A 115 -17.60 -7.15 5.05
C ALA A 115 -17.86 -8.63 5.26
N CYS A 116 -19.10 -8.98 5.60
CA CYS A 116 -19.54 -10.36 5.75
C CYS A 116 -20.69 -10.66 4.80
N TYR A 117 -20.55 -11.72 4.00
CA TYR A 117 -21.58 -12.22 3.09
C TYR A 117 -22.31 -13.40 3.70
N ARG A 118 -23.63 -13.42 3.59
CA ARG A 118 -24.49 -14.49 4.08
C ARG A 118 -25.85 -14.44 3.35
N ASP A 119 -26.43 -15.61 3.09
CA ASP A 119 -27.79 -15.73 2.55
C ASP A 119 -28.05 -14.91 1.27
N GLY A 120 -27.11 -14.94 0.34
CA GLY A 120 -27.25 -14.25 -0.95
C GLY A 120 -26.94 -12.75 -0.92
N SER A 121 -26.57 -12.17 0.23
CA SER A 121 -26.33 -10.73 0.36
C SER A 121 -25.17 -10.39 1.31
N TRP A 122 -24.62 -9.19 1.16
CA TRP A 122 -23.74 -8.59 2.15
C TRP A 122 -24.57 -8.16 3.35
N ARG A 123 -24.10 -8.50 4.54
CA ARG A 123 -24.78 -8.16 5.80
C ARG A 123 -24.85 -6.64 5.95
N SER A 124 -26.05 -6.15 6.29
CA SER A 124 -26.34 -4.74 6.54
C SER A 124 -26.69 -4.45 8.00
N ASP A 125 -26.76 -5.50 8.83
CA ASP A 125 -27.02 -5.44 10.29
C ASP A 125 -25.81 -4.92 11.11
N GLY A 126 -24.76 -4.54 10.42
CA GLY A 126 -23.55 -3.91 10.97
C GLY A 126 -23.31 -2.55 10.31
N ASP A 127 -22.04 -2.15 10.31
CA ASP A 127 -21.61 -0.88 9.75
C ASP A 127 -21.76 -0.82 8.22
N PRO A 128 -22.56 0.10 7.64
CA PRO A 128 -22.68 0.28 6.20
C PRO A 128 -21.39 0.81 5.54
N THR A 129 -20.41 1.24 6.33
CA THR A 129 -19.19 1.92 5.88
C THR A 129 -18.07 0.98 5.40
N ASN A 130 -18.37 -0.29 5.06
CA ASN A 130 -17.36 -1.29 4.68
C ASN A 130 -16.30 -1.58 5.77
N SER A 131 -16.67 -1.48 7.03
CA SER A 131 -15.80 -1.77 8.19
C SER A 131 -16.33 -2.90 9.08
N PHE A 132 -17.28 -3.69 8.56
CA PHE A 132 -17.95 -4.76 9.29
C PHE A 132 -17.00 -5.87 9.75
N ASP A 133 -17.36 -6.52 10.87
CA ASP A 133 -16.63 -7.68 11.36
C ASP A 133 -16.78 -8.89 10.45
N LEU A 134 -15.80 -9.78 10.52
CA LEU A 134 -15.70 -10.93 9.65
C LEU A 134 -16.19 -12.17 10.40
N PHE A 135 -17.00 -12.98 9.77
CA PHE A 135 -17.53 -14.22 10.34
C PHE A 135 -17.27 -15.40 9.41
N GLN A 136 -17.01 -16.56 9.99
CA GLN A 136 -17.08 -17.86 9.31
C GLN A 136 -18.04 -18.79 10.05
N GLY A 137 -18.49 -19.84 9.37
CA GLY A 137 -19.43 -20.81 9.93
C GLY A 137 -20.87 -20.28 9.99
N ARG A 138 -21.74 -20.98 10.67
CA ARG A 138 -23.17 -20.68 10.77
C ARG A 138 -23.55 -20.32 12.21
N TYR A 139 -24.33 -19.26 12.38
CA TYR A 139 -24.91 -18.89 13.67
C TYR A 139 -26.27 -19.56 13.86
N GLY A 140 -26.50 -20.23 15.00
CA GLY A 140 -27.84 -20.51 15.51
C GLY A 140 -28.68 -21.49 14.67
N GLY A 141 -28.11 -22.57 14.16
CA GLY A 141 -28.88 -23.60 13.47
C GLY A 141 -29.19 -23.32 12.01
N SER A 142 -30.20 -24.03 11.43
CA SER A 142 -30.48 -24.02 9.98
C SER A 142 -31.16 -22.75 9.45
N SER A 143 -31.60 -21.84 10.34
CA SER A 143 -32.35 -20.63 9.91
C SER A 143 -31.46 -19.57 9.23
N TYR A 144 -30.16 -19.64 9.39
CA TYR A 144 -29.20 -18.72 8.78
C TYR A 144 -28.21 -19.48 7.90
N GLY A 145 -27.77 -18.87 6.82
CA GLY A 145 -26.71 -19.40 5.99
C GLY A 145 -25.33 -19.27 6.61
N ARG A 146 -24.36 -19.89 5.96
CA ARG A 146 -22.94 -19.78 6.34
C ARG A 146 -22.41 -18.40 6.06
N ASN A 147 -21.59 -17.91 6.96
CA ASN A 147 -20.93 -16.62 6.83
C ASN A 147 -19.62 -16.76 6.06
N THR A 148 -19.32 -15.78 5.23
CA THR A 148 -18.04 -15.55 4.59
C THR A 148 -17.62 -14.12 4.87
N GLY A 149 -16.68 -13.93 5.80
CA GLY A 149 -16.07 -12.64 6.05
C GLY A 149 -14.98 -12.36 5.00
N ALA A 150 -14.90 -11.16 4.44
CA ALA A 150 -13.90 -10.81 3.44
C ALA A 150 -13.29 -9.43 3.68
N ALA A 151 -11.98 -9.33 3.45
CA ALA A 151 -11.21 -8.11 3.45
C ALA A 151 -10.65 -7.85 2.05
N PHE A 152 -10.85 -6.65 1.51
CA PHE A 152 -10.43 -6.25 0.18
C PHE A 152 -9.35 -5.17 0.25
N TYR A 153 -8.30 -5.26 -0.59
CA TYR A 153 -7.13 -4.38 -0.52
C TYR A 153 -7.02 -3.37 -1.65
N GLY A 154 -8.01 -3.32 -2.56
CA GLY A 154 -7.94 -2.46 -3.74
C GLY A 154 -6.77 -2.84 -4.64
N SER A 155 -6.24 -1.86 -5.33
CA SER A 155 -5.06 -2.00 -6.20
C SER A 155 -3.73 -1.86 -5.47
N LYS A 156 -3.73 -1.62 -4.16
CA LYS A 156 -2.49 -1.31 -3.41
C LYS A 156 -1.44 -2.41 -3.49
N PRO A 157 -1.73 -3.72 -3.32
CA PRO A 157 -0.72 -4.76 -3.49
C PRO A 157 -0.13 -4.79 -4.90
N HIS A 158 -0.95 -4.53 -5.92
CA HIS A 158 -0.52 -4.52 -7.33
C HIS A 158 0.45 -3.38 -7.68
N THR A 159 0.64 -2.38 -6.83
CA THR A 159 1.71 -1.38 -6.99
C THR A 159 3.11 -2.00 -6.97
N LEU A 160 3.24 -3.23 -6.48
CA LEU A 160 4.46 -4.02 -6.49
C LEU A 160 4.62 -4.88 -7.75
N ASN A 161 3.75 -4.76 -8.75
CA ASN A 161 3.82 -5.58 -9.98
C ASN A 161 5.26 -5.66 -10.53
N GLY A 162 5.69 -6.88 -10.90
CA GLY A 162 7.06 -7.17 -11.30
C GLY A 162 8.04 -7.40 -10.13
N ALA A 163 7.60 -7.31 -8.88
CA ALA A 163 8.39 -7.76 -7.73
C ALA A 163 8.07 -9.21 -7.36
N THR A 164 9.02 -9.87 -6.72
CA THR A 164 8.84 -11.22 -6.15
C THR A 164 8.46 -11.09 -4.67
N CYS A 165 7.38 -11.73 -4.25
CA CYS A 165 7.02 -11.85 -2.84
C CYS A 165 8.03 -12.74 -2.11
N THR A 166 8.57 -12.28 -1.00
CA THR A 166 9.46 -13.09 -0.15
C THR A 166 8.80 -13.53 1.15
N LYS A 167 7.79 -12.78 1.62
CA LYS A 167 6.98 -13.12 2.78
C LYS A 167 5.66 -12.34 2.71
N ALA A 168 4.57 -12.96 3.13
CA ALA A 168 3.29 -12.27 3.33
C ALA A 168 2.75 -12.59 4.72
N THR A 169 2.21 -11.60 5.42
CA THR A 169 1.60 -11.79 6.74
C THR A 169 0.31 -10.99 6.84
N VAL A 170 -0.65 -11.49 7.62
CA VAL A 170 -1.91 -10.81 7.91
C VAL A 170 -2.16 -10.75 9.41
N LYS A 171 -2.68 -9.61 9.89
CA LYS A 171 -3.05 -9.42 11.29
C LYS A 171 -4.51 -9.83 11.50
N ILE A 172 -4.75 -10.70 12.47
CA ILE A 172 -6.07 -11.26 12.76
C ILE A 172 -6.32 -11.13 14.25
N LYS A 173 -7.53 -10.71 14.65
CA LYS A 173 -7.96 -10.65 16.05
C LYS A 173 -9.33 -11.31 16.18
N ARG A 174 -9.47 -12.22 17.13
CA ARG A 174 -10.76 -12.85 17.46
C ARG A 174 -11.56 -11.98 18.40
N LEU A 175 -12.87 -11.85 18.13
CA LEU A 175 -13.84 -11.20 18.99
C LEU A 175 -14.65 -12.25 19.77
N SER A 176 -15.63 -11.80 20.57
CA SER A 176 -16.33 -12.62 21.55
C SER A 176 -17.43 -13.52 20.97
N ALA A 177 -17.97 -13.19 19.78
CA ALA A 177 -19.08 -13.97 19.25
C ALA A 177 -18.64 -15.34 18.71
N GLY A 178 -19.49 -16.33 18.91
CA GLY A 178 -19.31 -17.68 18.42
C GLY A 178 -18.78 -18.63 19.49
N ASP A 179 -18.04 -19.64 19.05
CA ASP A 179 -17.52 -20.71 19.91
C ASP A 179 -16.58 -20.16 20.99
N PHE A 180 -16.73 -20.61 22.21
CA PHE A 180 -15.94 -20.15 23.37
C PHE A 180 -14.53 -20.75 23.41
N SER A 181 -14.31 -21.91 22.77
CA SER A 181 -13.02 -22.56 22.71
C SER A 181 -12.08 -21.87 21.72
N ALA A 182 -10.77 -22.14 21.83
CA ALA A 182 -9.82 -21.74 20.81
C ALA A 182 -10.19 -22.39 19.46
N ARG A 183 -10.26 -21.60 18.39
CA ARG A 183 -10.64 -22.07 17.04
C ARG A 183 -9.76 -21.46 15.99
N SER A 184 -9.53 -22.24 14.96
CA SER A 184 -8.77 -21.77 13.77
C SER A 184 -9.69 -21.06 12.80
N ALA A 185 -9.22 -19.93 12.28
CA ALA A 185 -9.81 -19.30 11.12
C ALA A 185 -9.37 -20.04 9.84
N THR A 186 -10.29 -20.33 8.93
CA THR A 186 -9.96 -20.83 7.61
C THR A 186 -9.85 -19.66 6.65
N LEU A 187 -8.64 -19.41 6.17
CA LEU A 187 -8.35 -18.30 5.26
C LEU A 187 -8.48 -18.76 3.80
N ARG A 188 -8.97 -17.87 2.95
CA ARG A 188 -9.10 -18.08 1.52
C ARG A 188 -8.71 -16.84 0.73
N LEU A 189 -8.09 -17.00 -0.43
CA LEU A 189 -7.89 -15.90 -1.36
C LEU A 189 -9.21 -15.53 -2.05
N VAL A 190 -9.38 -14.24 -2.34
CA VAL A 190 -10.53 -13.68 -3.03
C VAL A 190 -10.08 -13.05 -4.35
N SER A 191 -10.81 -13.32 -5.44
CA SER A 191 -10.48 -12.76 -6.75
C SER A 191 -10.65 -11.24 -6.81
N GLN A 192 -11.70 -10.70 -6.18
CA GLN A 192 -12.07 -9.30 -6.29
C GLN A 192 -11.17 -8.39 -5.45
N THR A 193 -10.82 -7.23 -5.99
CA THR A 193 -10.08 -6.17 -5.30
C THR A 193 -10.96 -5.28 -4.41
N SER A 194 -12.27 -5.27 -4.66
CA SER A 194 -13.28 -4.54 -3.90
C SER A 194 -14.49 -5.43 -3.65
N ARG A 195 -15.35 -5.02 -2.73
CA ARG A 195 -16.59 -5.75 -2.40
C ARG A 195 -17.48 -5.85 -3.65
N PRO A 196 -17.74 -7.06 -4.20
CA PRO A 196 -18.63 -7.24 -5.34
C PRO A 196 -20.11 -7.07 -4.93
N GLY A 197 -21.01 -6.93 -5.90
CA GLY A 197 -22.45 -6.91 -5.64
C GLY A 197 -23.00 -8.24 -5.13
N GLY A 198 -22.41 -9.37 -5.58
CA GLY A 198 -22.74 -10.73 -5.17
C GLY A 198 -21.72 -11.34 -4.22
N ALA A 199 -21.72 -12.68 -4.14
CA ALA A 199 -20.79 -13.45 -3.33
C ALA A 199 -19.32 -13.19 -3.76
N PRO A 200 -18.36 -13.17 -2.80
CA PRO A 200 -16.95 -13.13 -3.16
C PRO A 200 -16.54 -14.46 -3.80
N THR A 201 -15.74 -14.37 -4.86
CA THR A 201 -15.15 -15.57 -5.49
C THR A 201 -13.99 -16.06 -4.66
N LEU A 202 -14.19 -17.20 -4.00
CA LEU A 202 -13.22 -17.83 -3.12
C LEU A 202 -12.31 -18.79 -3.90
N ASN A 203 -11.04 -18.71 -3.63
CA ASN A 203 -10.01 -19.52 -4.29
C ASN A 203 -9.25 -20.39 -3.26
N GLU A 204 -7.93 -20.38 -3.34
CA GLU A 204 -7.02 -21.16 -2.53
C GLU A 204 -7.34 -21.00 -1.03
N THR A 205 -7.16 -22.08 -0.27
CA THR A 205 -7.43 -22.13 1.17
C THR A 205 -6.19 -22.48 1.96
N THR A 206 -6.10 -21.94 3.17
CA THR A 206 -5.10 -22.33 4.17
C THR A 206 -5.71 -22.29 5.56
N SER A 207 -5.22 -23.16 6.45
CA SER A 207 -5.56 -23.09 7.86
C SER A 207 -4.85 -21.90 8.49
N GLY A 208 -5.63 -21.00 9.08
CA GLY A 208 -5.11 -19.83 9.79
C GLY A 208 -4.75 -20.15 11.25
N PRO A 209 -4.44 -19.12 12.06
CA PRO A 209 -4.08 -19.32 13.45
C PRO A 209 -5.27 -19.80 14.27
N SER A 210 -4.99 -20.65 15.26
CA SER A 210 -5.95 -20.96 16.34
C SER A 210 -5.94 -19.81 17.34
N LEU A 211 -7.11 -19.22 17.58
CA LEU A 211 -7.27 -18.02 18.40
C LEU A 211 -8.30 -18.26 19.52
N THR A 212 -7.96 -17.87 20.74
CA THR A 212 -8.91 -17.69 21.84
C THR A 212 -9.64 -16.36 21.71
N ILE A 213 -10.80 -16.22 22.36
CA ILE A 213 -11.54 -14.95 22.41
C ILE A 213 -10.62 -13.82 22.90
N GLY A 214 -10.67 -12.67 22.24
CA GLY A 214 -9.88 -11.47 22.52
C GLY A 214 -8.43 -11.51 22.04
N SER A 215 -7.89 -12.68 21.66
CA SER A 215 -6.51 -12.78 21.20
C SER A 215 -6.32 -12.28 19.76
N SER A 216 -5.11 -11.84 19.47
CA SER A 216 -4.70 -11.46 18.13
C SER A 216 -3.40 -12.16 17.72
N SER A 217 -3.20 -12.32 16.42
CA SER A 217 -2.00 -12.93 15.86
C SER A 217 -1.60 -12.24 14.55
N THR A 218 -0.31 -12.27 14.26
CA THR A 218 0.21 -12.00 12.92
C THR A 218 0.52 -13.34 12.26
N PHE A 219 -0.31 -13.74 11.34
CA PHE A 219 -0.23 -15.03 10.67
C PHE A 219 0.57 -14.93 9.37
N THR A 220 1.48 -15.88 9.14
CA THR A 220 2.23 -15.96 7.88
C THR A 220 1.41 -16.71 6.84
N LEU A 221 1.13 -16.04 5.74
CA LEU A 221 0.42 -16.59 4.58
C LEU A 221 1.39 -17.37 3.68
N PRO A 222 0.91 -18.30 2.85
CA PRO A 222 1.70 -18.86 1.77
C PRO A 222 2.28 -17.74 0.89
N THR A 223 3.55 -17.84 0.51
CA THR A 223 4.23 -16.82 -0.31
C THR A 223 3.55 -16.64 -1.66
N SER A 224 2.99 -17.73 -2.23
CA SER A 224 2.19 -17.70 -3.46
C SER A 224 0.96 -16.78 -3.35
N TRP A 225 0.38 -16.62 -2.17
CA TRP A 225 -0.74 -15.71 -1.94
C TRP A 225 -0.30 -14.25 -2.02
N GLY A 226 0.84 -13.94 -1.40
CA GLY A 226 1.45 -12.62 -1.53
C GLY A 226 1.80 -12.30 -2.98
N GLN A 227 2.31 -13.27 -3.74
CA GLN A 227 2.59 -13.11 -5.17
C GLN A 227 1.31 -12.87 -5.98
N ALA A 228 0.26 -13.66 -5.76
CA ALA A 228 -1.02 -13.49 -6.47
C ALA A 228 -1.67 -12.11 -6.24
N LEU A 229 -1.48 -11.52 -5.04
CA LEU A 229 -1.90 -10.17 -4.73
C LEU A 229 -1.02 -9.11 -5.43
N ILE A 230 0.30 -9.33 -5.52
CA ILE A 230 1.23 -8.50 -6.29
C ILE A 230 0.86 -8.50 -7.77
N ASP A 231 0.62 -9.68 -8.33
CA ASP A 231 0.31 -9.86 -9.76
C ASP A 231 -1.10 -9.36 -10.13
N GLY A 232 -1.94 -9.03 -9.12
CA GLY A 232 -3.30 -8.55 -9.31
C GLY A 232 -4.29 -9.65 -9.73
N THR A 233 -3.91 -10.92 -9.68
CA THR A 233 -4.80 -12.07 -9.95
C THR A 233 -5.75 -12.35 -8.79
N ARG A 234 -5.44 -11.79 -7.61
CA ARG A 234 -6.25 -11.82 -6.39
C ARG A 234 -6.27 -10.43 -5.76
N GLY A 235 -7.37 -10.10 -5.07
CA GLY A 235 -7.56 -8.76 -4.52
C GLY A 235 -7.93 -8.71 -3.04
N GLY A 236 -8.20 -9.87 -2.41
CA GLY A 236 -8.62 -9.93 -1.02
C GLY A 236 -8.29 -11.23 -0.31
N ILE A 237 -8.56 -11.24 1.00
CA ILE A 237 -8.47 -12.41 1.87
C ILE A 237 -9.82 -12.55 2.58
N ALA A 238 -10.40 -13.74 2.51
CA ALA A 238 -11.62 -14.08 3.24
C ALA A 238 -11.32 -15.06 4.38
N ILE A 239 -12.25 -15.08 5.35
CA ILE A 239 -12.43 -16.20 6.26
C ILE A 239 -13.72 -16.92 5.87
N SER A 240 -13.60 -18.18 5.52
CA SER A 240 -14.75 -18.98 5.09
C SER A 240 -14.46 -20.46 5.23
N ILE A 241 -15.42 -21.17 5.78
CA ILE A 241 -15.34 -22.61 6.02
C ILE A 241 -16.50 -23.30 5.30
N GLY A 242 -16.26 -24.50 4.76
CA GLY A 242 -17.29 -25.29 4.08
C GLY A 242 -18.31 -25.98 5.00
N SER A 243 -18.05 -25.98 6.32
CA SER A 243 -18.92 -26.54 7.37
C SER A 243 -19.64 -25.43 8.15
N ASP A 244 -20.59 -25.81 8.98
CA ASP A 244 -21.30 -24.88 9.85
C ASP A 244 -20.46 -24.45 11.06
N ASP A 245 -19.62 -25.35 11.55
CA ASP A 245 -18.73 -25.13 12.69
C ASP A 245 -17.25 -25.19 12.28
N PRO A 246 -16.40 -24.40 12.99
CA PRO A 246 -16.74 -23.48 14.07
C PRO A 246 -17.30 -22.15 13.58
N TYR A 247 -18.35 -21.64 14.25
CA TYR A 247 -18.79 -20.26 14.10
C TYR A 247 -17.89 -19.35 14.93
N ILE A 248 -17.20 -18.43 14.30
CA ILE A 248 -16.32 -17.45 14.96
C ILE A 248 -16.44 -16.07 14.34
N GLN A 249 -16.18 -15.05 15.16
CA GLN A 249 -16.09 -13.65 14.74
C GLN A 249 -14.65 -13.16 14.80
N LEU A 250 -14.18 -12.55 13.74
CA LEU A 250 -12.92 -11.81 13.71
C LEU A 250 -13.19 -10.32 13.51
N ALA A 251 -12.30 -9.50 14.08
CA ALA A 251 -12.41 -8.06 13.96
C ALA A 251 -12.32 -7.59 12.50
N GLY A 252 -13.28 -6.76 12.12
CA GLY A 252 -13.22 -5.91 10.94
C GLY A 252 -12.56 -4.56 11.26
N ARG A 253 -12.48 -3.68 10.26
CA ARG A 253 -11.85 -2.36 10.40
C ARG A 253 -12.51 -1.47 11.46
N GLY A 254 -13.83 -1.61 11.66
CA GLY A 254 -14.58 -0.85 12.67
C GLY A 254 -14.24 -1.24 14.10
N SER A 255 -13.96 -2.52 14.34
CA SER A 255 -13.67 -3.06 15.67
C SER A 255 -12.19 -3.03 16.04
N TRP A 256 -11.31 -3.02 15.04
CA TRP A 256 -9.86 -2.97 15.23
C TRP A 256 -9.15 -2.36 14.03
N SER A 257 -8.44 -1.23 14.23
CA SER A 257 -7.76 -0.50 13.15
C SER A 257 -6.70 -1.32 12.40
N ALA A 258 -6.10 -2.32 13.07
CA ALA A 258 -5.12 -3.22 12.46
C ALA A 258 -5.76 -4.50 11.86
N ALA A 259 -7.10 -4.62 11.87
CA ALA A 259 -7.80 -5.80 11.36
C ALA A 259 -7.42 -6.08 9.90
N MET A 260 -7.10 -7.34 9.65
CA MET A 260 -6.74 -7.85 8.32
C MET A 260 -5.63 -7.05 7.62
N THR A 261 -4.81 -6.28 8.37
CA THR A 261 -3.66 -5.58 7.78
C THR A 261 -2.68 -6.59 7.20
N LEU A 262 -2.44 -6.48 5.90
CA LEU A 262 -1.54 -7.31 5.13
C LEU A 262 -0.18 -6.63 5.03
N ALA A 263 0.90 -7.37 5.27
CA ALA A 263 2.27 -6.92 5.02
C ALA A 263 2.93 -7.87 4.02
N ILE A 264 3.45 -7.34 2.91
CA ILE A 264 4.13 -8.08 1.85
C ILE A 264 5.57 -7.63 1.79
N SER A 265 6.50 -8.51 2.15
CA SER A 265 7.92 -8.30 1.92
C SER A 265 8.25 -8.76 0.49
N TRP A 266 9.03 -7.96 -0.21
CA TRP A 266 9.28 -8.15 -1.63
C TRP A 266 10.73 -7.86 -2.02
N ARG A 267 11.15 -8.40 -3.15
CA ARG A 267 12.39 -8.08 -3.86
C ARG A 267 12.10 -7.81 -5.33
N ARG A 268 12.89 -6.92 -5.94
CA ARG A 268 12.88 -6.65 -7.38
C ARG A 268 14.31 -6.48 -7.86
N THR A 269 14.67 -7.14 -8.94
CA THR A 269 15.96 -6.98 -9.61
C THR A 269 15.74 -6.26 -10.94
N SER A 270 16.49 -5.22 -11.18
CA SER A 270 16.44 -4.40 -12.41
C SER A 270 17.82 -4.28 -13.03
#